data_b7e9389b5064b41aeceb5f1bdd89857e
#
_entry.id   b7e9389b5064b41aeceb5f1bdd89857e
#
_cell.length_a   1.000
_cell.length_b   1.000
_cell.length_c   1.000
_cell.angle_alpha   90.00
_cell.angle_beta   90.00
_cell.angle_gamma   90.00
#
_symmetry.space_group_name_H-M   'P 1'
#
loop_
_entity.id
_entity.type
_entity.pdbx_description
1 polymer ?
#
loop_
_entity_poly.entity_id
_entity_poly.type
_entity_poly.pdbx_seq_one_letter_code
_entity_poly.pdbx_strand_id
1 'polypeptide(L)'
;LGLLQHQVRILPAEASVLVDAPDTDLLMIDAPCSGSGLFRKDPNAIQEWSEESVQHCSTRQARIVEDSIDALQEGGFLIYSTCSYSFEEDEKMMDRIMSISGMTNINITPSPAWNIIACESPLHHAKGFRFYPDKIKGEGFFVAVFQKQQSQSSNYYSSDFNWNIATKQEQSVLDSFFKLPDGYFCINHQNGLIAVPSIFEMQIKALFKNLY
;
A
#
# COMPACT_ATOMS: atom_id res chain seq x y z
N LEU A 1 12.97 -24.89 4.99
CA LEU A 1 12.49 -23.64 4.36
C LEU A 1 11.25 -23.21 5.12
N GLY A 2 11.45 -22.35 6.17
CA GLY A 2 10.36 -21.70 6.88
C GLY A 2 9.65 -20.78 5.91
N LEU A 3 8.39 -21.05 5.63
CA LEU A 3 7.47 -20.11 5.00
C LEU A 3 7.36 -18.93 5.96
N LEU A 4 8.01 -17.82 5.64
CA LEU A 4 7.70 -16.53 6.25
C LEU A 4 6.21 -16.29 6.01
N GLN A 5 5.42 -16.24 7.08
CA GLN A 5 4.02 -15.88 7.00
C GLN A 5 3.95 -14.39 6.64
N HIS A 6 3.95 -14.10 5.36
CA HIS A 6 3.73 -12.74 4.88
C HIS A 6 2.26 -12.37 5.08
N GLN A 7 2.06 -11.33 5.83
CA GLN A 7 0.74 -10.76 6.03
C GLN A 7 0.51 -9.74 4.93
N VAL A 8 -0.36 -10.08 3.99
CA VAL A 8 -0.75 -9.18 2.90
C VAL A 8 -2.11 -8.58 3.24
N ARG A 9 -2.18 -7.25 3.27
CA ARG A 9 -3.44 -6.52 3.34
C ARG A 9 -3.66 -5.83 2.02
N ILE A 10 -4.83 -6.06 1.45
CA ILE A 10 -5.31 -5.34 0.27
C ILE A 10 -6.37 -4.38 0.76
N LEU A 11 -6.12 -3.07 0.60
CA LEU A 11 -7.03 -2.02 0.99
C LEU A 11 -7.63 -1.40 -0.26
N PRO A 12 -8.94 -1.15 -0.28
CA PRO A 12 -9.54 -0.34 -1.33
C PRO A 12 -9.00 1.10 -1.26
N ALA A 13 -9.16 1.86 -2.34
CA ALA A 13 -8.48 3.10 -2.68
C ALA A 13 -8.54 4.29 -1.68
N GLU A 14 -9.12 4.13 -0.50
CA GLU A 14 -9.16 5.17 0.54
C GLU A 14 -8.22 4.79 1.68
N ALA A 15 -7.03 5.37 1.64
CA ALA A 15 -5.93 5.07 2.56
C ALA A 15 -6.15 5.62 3.99
N SER A 16 -7.13 6.49 4.19
CA SER A 16 -7.50 7.04 5.51
C SER A 16 -7.83 5.98 6.58
N VAL A 17 -8.10 4.75 6.15
CA VAL A 17 -8.33 3.58 7.02
C VAL A 17 -7.02 3.04 7.62
N LEU A 18 -5.86 3.43 7.11
CA LEU A 18 -4.53 2.92 7.55
C LEU A 18 -3.94 3.67 8.73
N VAL A 19 -4.47 4.82 9.10
CA VAL A 19 -3.90 5.74 10.11
C VAL A 19 -3.64 5.07 11.46
N ASP A 20 -4.35 3.99 11.75
CA ASP A 20 -4.23 3.26 13.02
C ASP A 20 -3.50 1.90 12.89
N ALA A 21 -2.81 1.63 11.79
CA ALA A 21 -2.07 0.38 11.58
C ALA A 21 -0.55 0.65 11.57
N PRO A 22 0.05 0.92 12.72
CA PRO A 22 1.49 1.09 12.81
C PRO A 22 2.22 -0.23 12.57
N ASP A 23 3.52 -0.13 12.28
CA ASP A 23 4.44 -1.26 12.17
C ASP A 23 4.30 -2.11 10.88
N THR A 24 3.98 -1.47 9.76
CA THR A 24 4.04 -2.12 8.45
C THR A 24 5.49 -2.12 7.94
N ASP A 25 6.07 -3.31 7.69
CA ASP A 25 7.42 -3.45 7.11
C ASP A 25 7.50 -3.02 5.65
N LEU A 26 6.44 -3.27 4.91
CA LEU A 26 6.35 -3.00 3.48
C LEU A 26 4.97 -2.43 3.12
N LEU A 27 4.97 -1.19 2.68
CA LEU A 27 3.81 -0.52 2.09
C LEU A 27 3.96 -0.53 0.57
N MET A 28 3.00 -1.10 -0.13
CA MET A 28 2.93 -1.06 -1.58
C MET A 28 1.73 -0.23 -2.01
N ILE A 29 2.00 0.84 -2.75
CA ILE A 29 0.97 1.71 -3.34
C ILE A 29 1.00 1.51 -4.85
N ASP A 30 0.05 0.73 -5.37
CA ASP A 30 -0.25 0.66 -6.79
C ASP A 30 -1.29 1.75 -7.08
N ALA A 31 -0.79 2.91 -7.46
CA ALA A 31 -1.57 4.14 -7.42
C ALA A 31 -2.56 4.25 -8.59
N PRO A 32 -3.81 4.68 -8.34
CA PRO A 32 -4.74 4.99 -9.42
C PRO A 32 -4.14 6.08 -10.30
N CYS A 33 -4.06 5.84 -11.60
CA CYS A 33 -3.34 6.69 -12.53
C CYS A 33 -4.13 6.96 -13.81
N SER A 34 -3.63 7.87 -14.66
CA SER A 34 -4.25 8.21 -15.95
C SER A 34 -4.18 7.09 -16.99
N GLY A 35 -3.43 6.03 -16.73
CA GLY A 35 -3.48 4.78 -17.48
C GLY A 35 -2.79 4.80 -18.84
N SER A 36 -1.88 5.74 -19.12
CA SER A 36 -1.18 5.81 -20.42
C SER A 36 -0.35 4.55 -20.74
N GLY A 37 0.07 3.79 -19.72
CA GLY A 37 0.75 2.50 -19.90
C GLY A 37 -0.13 1.39 -20.49
N LEU A 38 -1.46 1.58 -20.49
CA LEU A 38 -2.43 0.62 -21.02
C LEU A 38 -2.74 0.83 -22.51
N PHE A 39 -2.27 1.90 -23.15
CA PHE A 39 -2.64 2.27 -24.51
C PHE A 39 -2.44 1.14 -25.54
N ARG A 40 -1.44 0.31 -25.36
CA ARG A 40 -1.21 -0.83 -26.24
C ARG A 40 -2.25 -1.94 -26.07
N LYS A 41 -2.73 -2.15 -24.86
CA LYS A 41 -3.68 -3.22 -24.52
C LYS A 41 -5.13 -2.81 -24.74
N ASP A 42 -5.46 -1.60 -24.34
CA ASP A 42 -6.80 -1.05 -24.43
C ASP A 42 -6.81 0.27 -25.21
N PRO A 43 -7.26 0.25 -26.47
CA PRO A 43 -7.39 1.47 -27.26
C PRO A 43 -8.36 2.50 -26.68
N ASN A 44 -9.33 2.10 -25.83
CA ASN A 44 -10.24 3.04 -25.19
C ASN A 44 -9.51 3.93 -24.18
N ALA A 45 -8.46 3.41 -23.54
CA ALA A 45 -7.64 4.18 -22.61
C ALA A 45 -7.02 5.44 -23.26
N ILE A 46 -6.78 5.42 -24.58
CA ILE A 46 -6.30 6.59 -25.33
C ILE A 46 -7.37 7.69 -25.37
N GLN A 47 -8.64 7.30 -25.50
CA GLN A 47 -9.76 8.25 -25.60
C GLN A 47 -10.13 8.85 -24.23
N GLU A 48 -9.88 8.10 -23.15
CA GLU A 48 -10.17 8.52 -21.78
C GLU A 48 -9.03 9.36 -21.18
N TRP A 49 -7.83 9.27 -21.75
CA TRP A 49 -6.67 9.99 -21.26
C TRP A 49 -6.75 11.49 -21.62
N SER A 50 -6.40 12.33 -20.65
CA SER A 50 -6.26 13.77 -20.82
C SER A 50 -5.26 14.34 -19.82
N GLU A 51 -4.73 15.54 -20.08
CA GLU A 51 -3.87 16.25 -19.11
C GLU A 51 -4.63 16.57 -17.81
N GLU A 52 -5.92 16.84 -17.90
CA GLU A 52 -6.78 17.05 -16.72
C GLU A 52 -6.88 15.78 -15.88
N SER A 53 -7.04 14.62 -16.52
CA SER A 53 -7.02 13.32 -15.85
C SER A 53 -5.70 13.08 -15.15
N VAL A 54 -4.56 13.40 -15.77
CA VAL A 54 -3.22 13.32 -15.16
C VAL A 54 -3.13 14.18 -13.89
N GLN A 55 -3.57 15.45 -13.94
CA GLN A 55 -3.55 16.35 -12.78
C GLN A 55 -4.46 15.86 -11.65
N HIS A 56 -5.65 15.35 -12.00
CA HIS A 56 -6.58 14.77 -11.03
C HIS A 56 -5.97 13.52 -10.35
N CYS A 57 -5.39 12.61 -11.15
CA CYS A 57 -4.74 11.40 -10.64
C CYS A 57 -3.53 11.72 -9.77
N SER A 58 -2.65 12.62 -10.19
CA SER A 58 -1.47 13.01 -9.42
C SER A 58 -1.83 13.63 -8.06
N THR A 59 -2.90 14.44 -8.01
CA THR A 59 -3.43 14.99 -6.76
C THR A 59 -3.95 13.90 -5.83
N ARG A 60 -4.69 12.92 -6.38
CA ARG A 60 -5.21 11.79 -5.63
C ARG A 60 -4.08 10.88 -5.11
N GLN A 61 -3.08 10.59 -5.94
CA GLN A 61 -1.90 9.81 -5.58
C GLN A 61 -1.15 10.44 -4.40
N ALA A 62 -0.96 11.75 -4.45
CA ALA A 62 -0.32 12.49 -3.38
C ALA A 62 -1.04 12.32 -2.04
N ARG A 63 -2.36 12.45 -2.05
CA ARG A 63 -3.18 12.23 -0.87
C ARG A 63 -3.08 10.79 -0.36
N ILE A 64 -3.13 9.80 -1.26
CA ILE A 64 -2.98 8.38 -0.88
C ILE A 64 -1.64 8.14 -0.18
N VAL A 65 -0.54 8.68 -0.72
CA VAL A 65 0.79 8.57 -0.09
C VAL A 65 0.79 9.22 1.29
N GLU A 66 0.31 10.47 1.40
CA GLU A 66 0.27 11.21 2.66
C GLU A 66 -0.56 10.51 3.73
N ASP A 67 -1.72 9.98 3.36
CA ASP A 67 -2.63 9.27 4.27
C ASP A 67 -2.09 7.88 4.69
N SER A 68 -1.18 7.29 3.90
CA SER A 68 -0.69 5.91 4.12
C SER A 68 0.67 5.85 4.82
N ILE A 69 1.49 6.89 4.72
CA ILE A 69 2.91 6.81 5.08
C ILE A 69 3.13 6.60 6.59
N ASP A 70 2.17 7.00 7.41
CA ASP A 70 2.25 6.83 8.86
C ASP A 70 2.09 5.36 9.28
N ALA A 71 1.47 4.53 8.43
CA ALA A 71 1.40 3.09 8.64
C ALA A 71 2.76 2.40 8.49
N LEU A 72 3.71 3.04 7.81
CA LEU A 72 5.04 2.48 7.58
C LEU A 72 5.94 2.69 8.79
N GLN A 73 6.49 1.61 9.35
CA GLN A 73 7.41 1.67 10.47
C GLN A 73 8.78 2.26 10.08
N GLU A 74 9.56 2.64 11.07
CA GLU A 74 10.97 2.98 10.90
C GLU A 74 11.74 1.80 10.31
N GLY A 75 12.56 2.05 9.31
CA GLY A 75 13.24 1.01 8.54
C GLY A 75 12.39 0.31 7.48
N GLY A 76 11.06 0.54 7.47
CA GLY A 76 10.13 -0.05 6.51
C GLY A 76 10.29 0.54 5.10
N PHE A 77 9.82 -0.21 4.09
CA PHE A 77 9.94 0.13 2.68
C PHE A 77 8.60 0.54 2.08
N LEU A 78 8.62 1.62 1.29
CA LEU A 78 7.52 2.02 0.41
C LEU A 78 7.89 1.64 -1.02
N ILE A 79 7.01 0.87 -1.68
CA ILE A 79 7.03 0.68 -3.13
C ILE A 79 5.88 1.50 -3.72
N TYR A 80 6.20 2.47 -4.55
CA TYR A 80 5.25 3.27 -5.29
C TYR A 80 5.24 2.86 -6.75
N SER A 81 4.07 2.59 -7.33
CA SER A 81 3.92 2.18 -8.72
C SER A 81 2.72 2.83 -9.40
N THR A 82 2.82 2.99 -10.72
CA THR A 82 1.75 3.43 -11.60
C THR A 82 1.79 2.68 -12.93
N CYS A 83 0.69 2.67 -13.66
CA CYS A 83 0.66 2.33 -15.08
C CYS A 83 0.64 3.61 -15.96
N SER A 84 1.35 4.66 -15.56
CA SER A 84 1.44 5.94 -16.28
C SER A 84 2.84 6.19 -16.83
N TYR A 85 2.92 7.06 -17.84
CA TYR A 85 4.17 7.67 -18.32
C TYR A 85 4.24 9.15 -18.01
N SER A 86 3.25 9.68 -17.30
CA SER A 86 3.15 11.11 -17.04
C SER A 86 4.14 11.53 -15.95
N PHE A 87 4.88 12.58 -16.23
CA PHE A 87 5.88 13.13 -15.32
C PHE A 87 5.27 13.54 -13.97
N GLU A 88 4.04 14.05 -13.98
CA GLU A 88 3.28 14.46 -12.80
C GLU A 88 2.97 13.30 -11.85
N GLU A 89 2.74 12.12 -12.42
CA GLU A 89 2.35 10.92 -11.69
C GLU A 89 3.56 10.07 -11.26
N ASP A 90 4.72 10.30 -11.84
CA ASP A 90 5.92 9.51 -11.64
C ASP A 90 7.04 10.34 -10.98
N GLU A 91 7.81 11.14 -11.74
CA GLU A 91 8.97 11.86 -11.20
C GLU A 91 8.60 12.93 -10.17
N LYS A 92 7.50 13.68 -10.37
CA LYS A 92 7.02 14.64 -9.38
C LYS A 92 6.54 13.94 -8.10
N MET A 93 5.95 12.76 -8.22
CA MET A 93 5.56 11.99 -7.04
C MET A 93 6.76 11.46 -6.27
N MET A 94 7.85 11.07 -6.94
CA MET A 94 9.09 10.76 -6.25
C MET A 94 9.60 11.94 -5.42
N ASP A 95 9.61 13.16 -5.98
CA ASP A 95 10.00 14.36 -5.23
C ASP A 95 9.08 14.64 -4.05
N ARG A 96 7.78 14.41 -4.22
CA ARG A 96 6.82 14.59 -3.14
C ARG A 96 7.04 13.59 -1.99
N ILE A 97 7.29 12.33 -2.32
CA ILE A 97 7.63 11.30 -1.32
C ILE A 97 8.93 11.66 -0.60
N MET A 98 9.95 12.11 -1.33
CA MET A 98 11.23 12.55 -0.75
C MET A 98 11.10 13.80 0.12
N SER A 99 10.08 14.62 -0.07
CA SER A 99 9.79 15.78 0.77
C SER A 99 9.16 15.41 2.12
N ILE A 100 8.68 14.17 2.28
CA ILE A 100 8.19 13.66 3.56
C ILE A 100 9.40 13.39 4.48
N SER A 101 9.33 13.91 5.70
CA SER A 101 10.43 13.77 6.67
C SER A 101 10.80 12.30 6.91
N GLY A 102 12.08 12.00 6.84
CA GLY A 102 12.62 10.65 7.08
C GLY A 102 12.53 9.70 5.89
N MET A 103 11.96 10.09 4.75
CA MET A 103 11.96 9.25 3.56
C MET A 103 13.28 9.36 2.80
N THR A 104 13.82 8.23 2.35
CA THR A 104 15.00 8.12 1.50
C THR A 104 14.73 7.21 0.32
N ASN A 105 15.28 7.56 -0.84
CA ASN A 105 15.12 6.73 -2.03
C ASN A 105 16.13 5.57 -2.03
N ILE A 106 15.67 4.39 -2.36
CA ILE A 106 16.53 3.20 -2.50
C ILE A 106 16.99 3.08 -3.95
N ASN A 107 18.29 3.22 -4.14
CA ASN A 107 18.90 3.08 -5.46
C ASN A 107 19.06 1.58 -5.80
N ILE A 108 18.23 1.09 -6.70
CA ILE A 108 18.31 -0.25 -7.26
C ILE A 108 19.07 -0.16 -8.58
N THR A 109 19.92 -1.16 -8.87
CA THR A 109 20.60 -1.26 -10.16
C THR A 109 20.03 -2.45 -10.92
N PRO A 110 19.09 -2.24 -11.84
CA PRO A 110 18.55 -3.34 -12.65
C PRO A 110 19.61 -3.87 -13.60
N SER A 111 19.53 -5.16 -13.92
CA SER A 111 20.39 -5.74 -14.94
C SER A 111 20.17 -5.05 -16.30
N PRO A 112 21.22 -4.65 -17.03
CA PRO A 112 21.06 -4.08 -18.38
C PRO A 112 20.28 -4.98 -19.35
N ALA A 113 20.35 -6.31 -19.14
CA ALA A 113 19.61 -7.28 -19.95
C ALA A 113 18.08 -7.21 -19.78
N TRP A 114 17.60 -6.53 -18.77
CA TRP A 114 16.14 -6.38 -18.53
C TRP A 114 15.52 -5.23 -19.33
N ASN A 115 16.33 -4.39 -19.97
CA ASN A 115 15.88 -3.22 -20.76
C ASN A 115 14.98 -2.24 -19.99
N ILE A 116 15.13 -2.19 -18.66
CA ILE A 116 14.41 -1.25 -17.79
C ILE A 116 15.11 0.11 -17.88
N ILE A 117 14.34 1.17 -18.03
CA ILE A 117 14.87 2.53 -18.15
C ILE A 117 14.82 3.22 -16.79
N ALA A 118 15.99 3.57 -16.26
CA ALA A 118 16.06 4.40 -15.07
C ALA A 118 15.68 5.86 -15.41
N CYS A 119 14.94 6.51 -14.50
CA CYS A 119 14.66 7.93 -14.53
C CYS A 119 15.00 8.55 -13.18
N GLU A 120 15.00 9.88 -13.13
CA GLU A 120 15.41 10.64 -11.95
C GLU A 120 14.49 11.82 -11.72
N SER A 121 14.11 12.03 -10.47
CA SER A 121 13.29 13.18 -10.10
C SER A 121 14.11 14.48 -10.12
N PRO A 122 13.52 15.61 -10.50
CA PRO A 122 14.26 16.86 -10.74
C PRO A 122 14.79 17.54 -9.48
N LEU A 123 14.14 17.40 -8.32
CA LEU A 123 14.50 18.12 -7.11
C LEU A 123 15.39 17.30 -6.18
N HIS A 124 15.04 16.05 -5.92
CA HIS A 124 15.72 15.19 -4.96
C HIS A 124 16.60 14.14 -5.61
N HIS A 125 16.65 14.10 -6.94
CA HIS A 125 17.42 13.09 -7.70
C HIS A 125 17.09 11.65 -7.32
N ALA A 126 15.85 11.40 -6.91
CA ALA A 126 15.36 10.07 -6.59
C ALA A 126 15.29 9.22 -7.86
N LYS A 127 15.69 7.97 -7.75
CA LYS A 127 15.70 7.01 -8.87
C LYS A 127 14.38 6.26 -8.93
N GLY A 128 13.82 6.21 -10.13
CA GLY A 128 12.67 5.39 -10.49
C GLY A 128 12.96 4.59 -11.76
N PHE A 129 12.07 3.67 -12.09
CA PHE A 129 12.26 2.72 -13.17
C PHE A 129 11.02 2.64 -14.03
N ARG A 130 11.21 2.83 -15.34
CA ARG A 130 10.17 2.79 -16.37
C ARG A 130 10.28 1.52 -17.19
N PHE A 131 9.14 0.88 -17.38
CA PHE A 131 8.97 -0.33 -18.15
C PHE A 131 8.17 0.03 -19.41
N TYR A 132 8.87 0.17 -20.51
CA TYR A 132 8.25 0.52 -21.78
C TYR A 132 7.91 -0.72 -22.61
N PRO A 133 6.70 -0.81 -23.18
CA PRO A 133 6.25 -2.00 -23.92
C PRO A 133 6.99 -2.26 -25.22
N ASP A 134 7.73 -1.29 -25.76
CA ASP A 134 8.66 -1.48 -26.90
C ASP A 134 9.98 -2.13 -26.50
N LYS A 135 10.31 -2.15 -25.21
CA LYS A 135 11.58 -2.67 -24.67
C LYS A 135 11.43 -3.97 -23.91
N ILE A 136 10.30 -4.20 -23.31
CA ILE A 136 10.01 -5.38 -22.50
C ILE A 136 8.66 -6.01 -22.88
N LYS A 137 8.49 -7.29 -22.54
CA LYS A 137 7.18 -7.94 -22.67
C LYS A 137 6.31 -7.51 -21.48
N GLY A 138 5.27 -6.75 -21.73
CA GLY A 138 4.36 -6.27 -20.70
C GLY A 138 3.67 -4.98 -21.10
N GLU A 139 2.90 -4.43 -20.19
CA GLU A 139 2.27 -3.12 -20.28
C GLU A 139 3.24 -2.05 -19.78
N GLY A 140 2.88 -0.78 -19.97
CA GLY A 140 3.62 0.32 -19.38
C GLY A 140 3.50 0.32 -17.87
N PHE A 141 4.63 0.54 -17.20
CA PHE A 141 4.69 0.53 -15.74
C PHE A 141 5.81 1.42 -15.25
N PHE A 142 5.59 2.02 -14.10
CA PHE A 142 6.58 2.77 -13.36
C PHE A 142 6.69 2.24 -11.93
N VAL A 143 7.90 2.22 -11.38
CA VAL A 143 8.13 1.87 -9.97
C VAL A 143 9.28 2.67 -9.38
N ALA A 144 9.11 3.08 -8.12
CA ALA A 144 10.17 3.65 -7.30
C ALA A 144 10.11 3.06 -5.89
N VAL A 145 11.26 2.95 -5.22
CA VAL A 145 11.37 2.34 -3.89
C VAL A 145 11.98 3.33 -2.92
N PHE A 146 11.38 3.44 -1.75
CA PHE A 146 11.81 4.33 -0.67
C PHE A 146 11.90 3.57 0.64
N GLN A 147 12.62 4.15 1.60
CA GLN A 147 12.71 3.63 2.97
C GLN A 147 12.46 4.77 3.96
N LYS A 148 11.70 4.50 5.00
CA LYS A 148 11.46 5.43 6.09
C LYS A 148 12.57 5.28 7.14
N GLN A 149 13.40 6.31 7.30
CA GLN A 149 14.56 6.30 8.20
C GLN A 149 14.20 6.74 9.63
N GLN A 150 13.27 7.69 9.76
CA GLN A 150 12.81 8.20 11.04
C GLN A 150 11.30 8.23 11.07
N SER A 151 10.72 7.66 12.11
CA SER A 151 9.30 7.83 12.40
C SER A 151 9.10 9.19 13.08
N GLN A 152 8.24 10.03 12.53
CA GLN A 152 7.63 11.05 13.37
C GLN A 152 6.77 10.29 14.38
N SER A 153 7.01 10.51 15.67
CA SER A 153 6.26 9.84 16.73
C SER A 153 4.76 10.06 16.48
N SER A 154 4.11 9.09 15.89
CA SER A 154 2.67 9.06 15.79
C SER A 154 2.15 8.92 17.22
N ASN A 155 1.33 9.86 17.66
CA ASN A 155 0.59 9.70 18.90
C ASN A 155 -0.34 8.50 18.70
N TYR A 156 0.03 7.37 19.29
CA TYR A 156 -0.82 6.21 19.37
C TYR A 156 -2.10 6.59 20.10
N TYR A 157 -3.18 6.73 19.37
CA TYR A 157 -4.51 6.77 19.97
C TYR A 157 -4.90 5.33 20.33
N SER A 158 -4.75 4.98 21.61
CA SER A 158 -5.42 3.80 22.13
C SER A 158 -6.93 4.07 22.09
N SER A 159 -7.60 3.58 21.08
CA SER A 159 -9.05 3.61 21.07
C SER A 159 -9.57 2.45 21.91
N ASP A 160 -10.30 2.73 22.96
CA ASP A 160 -11.12 1.75 23.71
C ASP A 160 -12.28 1.27 22.82
N PHE A 161 -11.96 0.54 21.76
CA PHE A 161 -12.97 -0.07 20.92
C PHE A 161 -13.41 -1.39 21.58
N ASN A 162 -14.70 -1.47 21.92
CA ASN A 162 -15.29 -2.65 22.54
C ASN A 162 -15.56 -3.71 21.47
N TRP A 163 -14.65 -4.68 21.37
CA TRP A 163 -14.82 -5.83 20.46
C TRP A 163 -16.03 -6.64 20.88
N ASN A 164 -16.83 -7.00 19.91
CA ASN A 164 -17.84 -8.03 20.09
C ASN A 164 -17.13 -9.41 20.01
N ILE A 165 -16.29 -9.69 21.03
CA ILE A 165 -15.59 -10.98 21.11
C ILE A 165 -16.65 -12.06 21.26
N ALA A 166 -16.45 -13.17 20.58
CA ALA A 166 -17.34 -14.33 20.66
C ALA A 166 -17.49 -14.78 22.13
N THR A 167 -18.73 -14.93 22.56
CA THR A 167 -19.06 -15.41 23.88
C THR A 167 -18.55 -16.84 24.09
N LYS A 168 -18.42 -17.28 25.33
CA LYS A 168 -18.04 -18.67 25.65
C LYS A 168 -18.98 -19.71 25.03
N GLN A 169 -20.26 -19.36 24.88
CA GLN A 169 -21.23 -20.23 24.23
C GLN A 169 -20.97 -20.35 22.74
N GLU A 170 -20.77 -19.24 22.06
CA GLU A 170 -20.43 -19.20 20.63
C GLU A 170 -19.10 -19.92 20.37
N GLN A 171 -18.09 -19.71 21.21
CA GLN A 171 -16.82 -20.41 21.13
C GLN A 171 -17.01 -21.94 21.32
N SER A 172 -17.84 -22.36 22.27
CA SER A 172 -18.15 -23.79 22.51
C SER A 172 -18.84 -24.45 21.31
N VAL A 173 -19.74 -23.72 20.63
CA VAL A 173 -20.38 -24.18 19.39
C VAL A 173 -19.30 -24.36 18.31
N LEU A 174 -18.42 -23.38 18.15
CA LEU A 174 -17.34 -23.42 17.16
C LEU A 174 -16.39 -24.60 17.42
N ASP A 175 -16.00 -24.82 18.67
CA ASP A 175 -15.13 -25.91 19.11
C ASP A 175 -15.74 -27.31 18.88
N SER A 176 -17.08 -27.40 18.75
CA SER A 176 -17.77 -28.64 18.38
C SER A 176 -17.59 -29.01 16.89
N PHE A 177 -17.27 -28.06 16.03
CA PHE A 177 -17.03 -28.28 14.60
C PHE A 177 -15.54 -28.34 14.26
N PHE A 178 -14.72 -27.46 14.84
CA PHE A 178 -13.27 -27.49 14.68
C PHE A 178 -12.59 -26.70 15.79
N LYS A 179 -11.37 -27.11 16.17
CA LYS A 179 -10.52 -26.35 17.10
C LYS A 179 -9.73 -25.29 16.38
N LEU A 180 -9.85 -24.04 16.85
CA LEU A 180 -8.96 -22.99 16.40
C LEU A 180 -7.52 -23.29 16.82
N PRO A 181 -6.53 -23.00 15.96
CA PRO A 181 -5.12 -23.06 16.37
C PRO A 181 -4.84 -22.08 17.55
N ASP A 182 -3.83 -22.41 18.35
CA ASP A 182 -3.36 -21.50 19.40
C ASP A 182 -2.96 -20.14 18.80
N GLY A 183 -3.28 -19.06 19.49
CA GLY A 183 -2.99 -17.70 19.03
C GLY A 183 -4.07 -17.10 18.09
N TYR A 184 -5.26 -17.68 18.06
CA TYR A 184 -6.44 -17.10 17.39
C TYR A 184 -7.54 -16.77 18.39
N PHE A 185 -8.33 -15.75 18.08
CA PHE A 185 -9.58 -15.44 18.78
C PHE A 185 -10.70 -15.19 17.78
N CYS A 186 -11.95 -15.25 18.22
CA CYS A 186 -13.11 -15.01 17.37
C CYS A 186 -13.80 -13.69 17.71
N ILE A 187 -14.20 -12.99 16.68
CA ILE A 187 -15.06 -11.80 16.77
C ILE A 187 -16.38 -12.04 16.07
N ASN A 188 -17.44 -11.45 16.61
CA ASN A 188 -18.74 -11.38 15.96
C ASN A 188 -18.73 -10.24 14.94
N HIS A 189 -19.02 -10.56 13.69
CA HIS A 189 -19.22 -9.57 12.64
C HIS A 189 -20.45 -9.91 11.80
N GLN A 190 -21.40 -8.97 11.78
CA GLN A 190 -22.69 -9.18 11.12
C GLN A 190 -23.39 -10.48 11.60
N ASN A 191 -23.54 -11.48 10.74
CA ASN A 191 -24.21 -12.73 11.06
C ASN A 191 -23.24 -13.92 11.16
N GLY A 192 -21.96 -13.68 11.46
CA GLY A 192 -20.93 -14.73 11.49
C GLY A 192 -19.81 -14.50 12.49
N LEU A 193 -19.02 -15.55 12.71
CA LEU A 193 -17.80 -15.50 13.50
C LEU A 193 -16.60 -15.42 12.57
N ILE A 194 -15.68 -14.51 12.85
CA ILE A 194 -14.42 -14.37 12.15
C ILE A 194 -13.30 -14.78 13.09
N ALA A 195 -12.50 -15.78 12.68
CA ALA A 195 -11.29 -16.14 13.41
C ALA A 195 -10.14 -15.21 13.05
N VAL A 196 -9.51 -14.63 14.05
CA VAL A 196 -8.48 -13.62 13.94
C VAL A 196 -7.24 -14.06 14.65
N PRO A 197 -6.05 -14.04 14.02
CA PRO A 197 -4.80 -14.22 14.73
C PRO A 197 -4.59 -13.12 15.78
N SER A 198 -4.23 -13.50 17.01
CA SER A 198 -4.06 -12.56 18.14
C SER A 198 -2.98 -11.50 17.91
N ILE A 199 -2.00 -11.78 17.05
CA ILE A 199 -0.98 -10.81 16.64
C ILE A 199 -1.58 -9.62 15.87
N PHE A 200 -2.79 -9.75 15.32
CA PHE A 200 -3.48 -8.67 14.60
C PHE A 200 -4.53 -7.95 15.43
N GLU A 201 -4.60 -8.24 16.72
CA GLU A 201 -5.62 -7.66 17.59
C GLU A 201 -5.66 -6.12 17.48
N MET A 202 -4.51 -5.46 17.52
CA MET A 202 -4.44 -4.00 17.45
C MET A 202 -4.84 -3.45 16.07
N GLN A 203 -4.38 -4.09 15.02
CA GLN A 203 -4.65 -3.65 13.64
C GLN A 203 -6.11 -3.84 13.23
N ILE A 204 -6.73 -4.90 13.70
CA ILE A 204 -8.16 -5.14 13.43
C ILE A 204 -9.02 -4.18 14.25
N LYS A 205 -8.60 -3.83 15.46
CA LYS A 205 -9.21 -2.75 16.24
C LYS A 205 -9.30 -1.45 15.45
N ALA A 206 -8.23 -1.07 14.79
CA ALA A 206 -8.17 0.11 13.96
C ALA A 206 -9.10 0.04 12.73
N LEU A 207 -9.12 -1.10 12.03
CA LEU A 207 -9.94 -1.28 10.83
C LEU A 207 -11.45 -1.18 11.10
N PHE A 208 -11.93 -1.79 12.18
CA PHE A 208 -13.36 -1.78 12.50
C PHE A 208 -13.88 -0.43 13.03
N LYS A 209 -13.02 0.43 13.57
CA LYS A 209 -13.39 1.78 13.99
C LYS A 209 -13.85 2.68 12.83
N ASN A 210 -13.34 2.41 11.63
CA ASN A 210 -13.57 3.23 10.43
C ASN A 210 -14.63 2.64 9.47
N LEU A 211 -15.26 1.51 9.84
CA LEU A 211 -16.29 0.86 9.01
C LEU A 211 -17.73 1.17 9.44
N TYR A 212 -17.91 2.07 10.42
CA TYR A 212 -19.22 2.51 10.90
C TYR A 212 -19.26 4.06 11.01
#